data_06777623f8c6463dc9d8131082f75414
#
_entry.id   06777623f8c6463dc9d8131082f75414
#
_cell.length_a   1.000
_cell.length_b   1.000
_cell.length_c   1.000
_cell.angle_alpha   90.00
_cell.angle_beta   90.00
_cell.angle_gamma   90.00
#
_symmetry.space_group_name_H-M   'P 1'
#
loop_
_entity.id
_entity.type
_entity.pdbx_description
1 polymer ?
#
loop_
_entity_poly.entity_id
_entity_poly.type
_entity_poly.pdbx_seq_one_letter_code
_entity_poly.pdbx_strand_id
1 'polypeptide(L)'
;MSFCVYDTRRWRLAGRTALILALGACLNACIYVSQPFTKSEALEELPATQNVIVSVTHVVLQKDRAQARRFWNFNQRVVDTLPENQGYLGHKLRLRLFSGEAWTMTVWEDRAALSQFVFGDVHDTAIMEAMSAVADGRSFTASVSVDQLPLSWDYAERLMDEKGQSLLGPGAL
;
A
#
# COMPACT_ATOMS: atom_id res chain seq x y z
N MET A 1 66.44 -20.08 15.57
CA MET A 1 65.28 -20.52 14.80
C MET A 1 64.06 -20.18 15.62
N SER A 2 63.40 -19.03 15.35
CA SER A 2 62.16 -18.60 16.04
C SER A 2 60.98 -18.91 15.14
N PHE A 3 60.11 -19.80 15.60
CA PHE A 3 58.86 -20.10 14.92
C PHE A 3 57.79 -19.04 15.28
N CYS A 4 57.36 -18.30 14.30
CA CYS A 4 56.24 -17.37 14.42
C CYS A 4 54.94 -18.19 14.36
N VAL A 5 54.23 -18.32 15.48
CA VAL A 5 52.93 -18.98 15.55
C VAL A 5 51.86 -17.96 15.10
N TYR A 6 51.32 -18.18 13.91
CA TYR A 6 50.23 -17.35 13.39
C TYR A 6 48.92 -17.72 14.11
N ASP A 7 48.40 -16.79 14.89
CA ASP A 7 47.12 -16.95 15.59
C ASP A 7 45.90 -16.80 14.61
N THR A 8 45.40 -17.92 14.14
CA THR A 8 44.29 -18.02 13.21
C THR A 8 42.91 -17.82 13.87
N ARG A 9 42.84 -17.67 15.19
CA ARG A 9 41.53 -17.54 15.91
C ARG A 9 40.86 -16.18 15.74
N ARG A 10 41.63 -15.12 15.56
CA ARG A 10 41.10 -13.74 15.45
C ARG A 10 40.30 -13.51 14.15
N TRP A 11 40.65 -14.16 13.04
CA TRP A 11 40.00 -13.99 11.74
C TRP A 11 38.64 -14.70 11.65
N ARG A 12 38.43 -15.77 12.43
CA ARG A 12 37.15 -16.52 12.39
C ARG A 12 36.03 -15.80 13.14
N LEU A 13 36.31 -14.96 14.12
CA LEU A 13 35.33 -14.18 14.87
C LEU A 13 34.87 -12.93 14.08
N ALA A 14 35.80 -12.25 13.41
CA ALA A 14 35.47 -11.08 12.59
C ALA A 14 34.57 -11.42 11.38
N GLY A 15 34.80 -12.57 10.76
CA GLY A 15 33.97 -13.02 9.63
C GLY A 15 32.53 -13.41 10.04
N ARG A 16 32.36 -13.97 11.25
CA ARG A 16 31.02 -14.36 11.74
C ARG A 16 30.17 -13.17 12.15
N THR A 17 30.75 -12.16 12.78
CA THR A 17 30.02 -10.93 13.12
C THR A 17 29.67 -10.09 11.90
N ALA A 18 30.54 -10.01 10.89
CA ALA A 18 30.24 -9.32 9.64
C ALA A 18 29.12 -10.01 8.85
N LEU A 19 29.06 -11.35 8.84
CA LEU A 19 28.00 -12.11 8.16
C LEU A 19 26.65 -11.92 8.86
N ILE A 20 26.60 -11.91 10.19
CA ILE A 20 25.35 -11.71 10.95
C ILE A 20 24.84 -10.28 10.77
N LEU A 21 25.71 -9.27 10.72
CA LEU A 21 25.32 -7.89 10.45
C LEU A 21 24.83 -7.69 9.01
N ALA A 22 25.43 -8.36 8.03
CA ALA A 22 24.98 -8.32 6.64
C ALA A 22 23.61 -9.01 6.44
N LEU A 23 23.36 -10.17 7.08
CA LEU A 23 22.05 -10.82 7.07
C LEU A 23 20.98 -9.95 7.76
N GLY A 24 21.31 -9.30 8.88
CA GLY A 24 20.38 -8.41 9.60
C GLY A 24 19.99 -7.17 8.77
N ALA A 25 20.90 -6.63 7.96
CA ALA A 25 20.62 -5.49 7.09
C ALA A 25 19.73 -5.87 5.89
N CYS A 26 19.86 -7.08 5.33
CA CYS A 26 19.02 -7.55 4.23
C CYS A 26 17.58 -7.87 4.64
N LEU A 27 17.34 -8.24 5.90
CA LEU A 27 15.99 -8.60 6.38
C LEU A 27 15.08 -7.38 6.64
N ASN A 28 15.63 -6.17 6.73
CA ASN A 28 14.84 -4.96 6.99
C ASN A 28 14.31 -4.26 5.73
N ALA A 29 14.70 -4.70 4.54
CA ALA A 29 14.50 -3.87 3.35
C ALA A 29 13.15 -4.02 2.66
N CYS A 30 12.42 -5.15 2.78
CA CYS A 30 11.28 -5.42 1.88
C CYS A 30 10.17 -6.32 2.47
N ILE A 31 9.78 -6.15 3.74
CA ILE A 31 8.64 -6.94 4.23
C ILE A 31 7.34 -6.19 3.91
N TYR A 32 6.73 -6.54 2.78
CA TYR A 32 5.34 -6.21 2.51
C TYR A 32 4.42 -7.27 3.12
N VAL A 33 3.38 -6.83 3.78
CA VAL A 33 2.24 -7.65 4.18
C VAL A 33 1.08 -7.28 3.27
N SER A 34 0.64 -8.24 2.45
CA SER A 34 -0.51 -8.07 1.56
C SER A 34 -1.68 -8.89 2.05
N GLN A 35 -2.84 -8.26 2.15
CA GLN A 35 -4.09 -8.96 2.41
C GLN A 35 -4.58 -9.64 1.13
N PRO A 36 -5.34 -10.75 1.24
CA PRO A 36 -6.09 -11.30 0.11
C PRO A 36 -7.03 -10.24 -0.48
N PHE A 37 -7.39 -10.41 -1.75
CA PHE A 37 -8.41 -9.58 -2.36
C PHE A 37 -9.79 -9.93 -1.79
N THR A 38 -10.43 -8.96 -1.15
CA THR A 38 -11.80 -9.07 -0.65
C THR A 38 -12.76 -8.73 -1.78
N LYS A 39 -13.62 -9.67 -2.16
CA LYS A 39 -14.63 -9.51 -3.19
C LYS A 39 -15.98 -9.21 -2.56
N SER A 40 -16.81 -8.39 -3.22
CA SER A 40 -18.26 -8.32 -2.96
C SER A 40 -19.00 -9.43 -3.72
N GLU A 41 -20.19 -9.76 -3.29
CA GLU A 41 -21.09 -10.67 -4.04
C GLU A 41 -21.41 -10.08 -5.42
N ALA A 42 -21.64 -8.77 -5.52
CA ALA A 42 -21.91 -8.10 -6.78
C ALA A 42 -20.82 -8.30 -7.84
N LEU A 43 -19.53 -8.37 -7.44
CA LEU A 43 -18.44 -8.65 -8.38
C LEU A 43 -18.56 -10.05 -9.01
N GLU A 44 -19.04 -11.03 -8.25
CA GLU A 44 -19.16 -12.42 -8.72
C GLU A 44 -20.27 -12.60 -9.76
N GLU A 45 -21.24 -11.69 -9.78
CA GLU A 45 -22.35 -11.68 -10.74
C GLU A 45 -22.00 -10.98 -12.06
N LEU A 46 -20.87 -10.22 -12.10
CA LEU A 46 -20.51 -9.47 -13.30
C LEU A 46 -19.89 -10.35 -14.39
N PRO A 47 -20.19 -10.09 -15.67
CA PRO A 47 -19.50 -10.75 -16.78
C PRO A 47 -18.00 -10.48 -16.75
N ALA A 48 -17.17 -11.48 -17.07
CA ALA A 48 -15.72 -11.38 -17.10
C ALA A 48 -15.20 -10.23 -17.99
N THR A 49 -15.94 -9.91 -19.05
CA THR A 49 -15.59 -8.85 -20.02
C THR A 49 -16.10 -7.47 -19.63
N GLN A 50 -16.89 -7.36 -18.56
CA GLN A 50 -17.41 -6.06 -18.11
C GLN A 50 -16.26 -5.19 -17.61
N ASN A 51 -16.25 -3.92 -18.01
CA ASN A 51 -15.31 -2.95 -17.51
C ASN A 51 -15.78 -2.40 -16.15
N VAL A 52 -14.82 -2.31 -15.24
CA VAL A 52 -14.97 -1.74 -13.89
C VAL A 52 -13.89 -0.71 -13.65
N ILE A 53 -14.01 0.08 -12.59
CA ILE A 53 -13.02 1.08 -12.21
C ILE A 53 -12.17 0.58 -11.06
N VAL A 54 -10.86 0.57 -11.24
CA VAL A 54 -9.89 0.33 -10.18
C VAL A 54 -9.28 1.66 -9.77
N SER A 55 -9.31 1.97 -8.48
CA SER A 55 -8.59 3.08 -7.88
C SER A 55 -7.47 2.54 -7.00
N VAL A 56 -6.26 3.04 -7.21
CA VAL A 56 -5.09 2.67 -6.42
C VAL A 56 -4.52 3.91 -5.77
N THR A 57 -4.30 3.84 -4.47
CA THR A 57 -3.68 4.87 -3.67
C THR A 57 -2.41 4.33 -3.02
N HIS A 58 -1.32 5.07 -3.11
CA HIS A 58 -0.07 4.85 -2.39
C HIS A 58 0.20 6.03 -1.49
N VAL A 59 0.49 5.77 -0.23
CA VAL A 59 0.88 6.79 0.75
C VAL A 59 2.15 6.37 1.48
N VAL A 60 2.98 7.36 1.80
CA VAL A 60 4.13 7.24 2.68
C VAL A 60 3.87 8.11 3.90
N LEU A 61 3.88 7.52 5.09
CA LEU A 61 3.62 8.24 6.33
C LEU A 61 4.86 8.96 6.84
N GLN A 62 4.63 10.06 7.52
CA GLN A 62 5.65 10.75 8.30
C GLN A 62 6.16 9.86 9.43
N LYS A 63 7.38 10.11 9.91
CA LYS A 63 8.02 9.30 10.98
C LYS A 63 7.44 9.58 12.38
N ASP A 64 6.40 10.38 12.48
CA ASP A 64 5.70 10.65 13.73
C ASP A 64 4.74 9.50 14.08
N ARG A 65 5.02 8.81 15.19
CA ARG A 65 4.23 7.64 15.64
C ARG A 65 2.79 7.99 16.03
N ALA A 66 2.54 9.19 16.55
CA ALA A 66 1.19 9.60 16.96
C ALA A 66 0.33 9.86 15.72
N GLN A 67 0.88 10.56 14.74
CA GLN A 67 0.23 10.80 13.46
C GLN A 67 0.00 9.50 12.67
N ALA A 68 1.00 8.63 12.60
CA ALA A 68 0.85 7.31 11.97
C ALA A 68 -0.27 6.49 12.61
N ARG A 69 -0.39 6.49 13.95
CA ARG A 69 -1.49 5.81 14.65
C ARG A 69 -2.85 6.40 14.30
N ARG A 70 -2.97 7.72 14.20
CA ARG A 70 -4.21 8.38 13.76
C ARG A 70 -4.57 7.95 12.35
N PHE A 71 -3.61 8.01 11.40
CA PHE A 71 -3.80 7.56 10.04
C PHE A 71 -4.36 6.13 10.00
N TRP A 72 -3.75 5.19 10.72
CA TRP A 72 -4.21 3.79 10.72
C TRP A 72 -5.62 3.62 11.29
N ASN A 73 -5.98 4.37 12.32
CA ASN A 73 -7.32 4.35 12.89
C ASN A 73 -8.37 4.88 11.90
N PHE A 74 -8.03 5.92 11.13
CA PHE A 74 -8.92 6.45 10.08
C PHE A 74 -9.00 5.50 8.89
N ASN A 75 -7.87 5.01 8.42
CA ASN A 75 -7.82 4.06 7.31
C ASN A 75 -8.66 2.81 7.62
N GLN A 76 -8.59 2.29 8.85
CA GLN A 76 -9.40 1.13 9.25
C GLN A 76 -10.90 1.45 9.15
N ARG A 77 -11.34 2.60 9.65
CA ARG A 77 -12.77 3.00 9.54
C ARG A 77 -13.22 3.13 8.09
N VAL A 78 -12.39 3.72 7.23
CA VAL A 78 -12.68 3.80 5.79
C VAL A 78 -12.83 2.40 5.19
N VAL A 79 -11.91 1.48 5.49
CA VAL A 79 -11.96 0.10 5.01
C VAL A 79 -13.22 -0.61 5.50
N ASP A 80 -13.59 -0.43 6.76
CA ASP A 80 -14.79 -1.06 7.36
C ASP A 80 -16.09 -0.59 6.69
N THR A 81 -16.13 0.64 6.17
CA THR A 81 -17.31 1.18 5.48
C THR A 81 -17.34 0.91 3.97
N LEU A 82 -16.25 0.39 3.37
CA LEU A 82 -16.21 0.11 1.94
C LEU A 82 -17.42 -0.71 1.45
N PRO A 83 -17.79 -1.84 2.11
CA PRO A 83 -18.90 -2.68 1.64
C PRO A 83 -20.27 -2.01 1.68
N GLU A 84 -20.44 -0.92 2.43
CA GLU A 84 -21.69 -0.19 2.57
C GLU A 84 -21.95 0.79 1.41
N ASN A 85 -20.91 1.02 0.58
CA ASN A 85 -21.00 1.99 -0.51
C ASN A 85 -21.61 1.34 -1.76
N GLN A 86 -22.52 2.06 -2.40
CA GLN A 86 -23.14 1.62 -3.65
C GLN A 86 -22.08 1.49 -4.74
N GLY A 87 -22.12 0.38 -5.48
CA GLY A 87 -21.19 0.10 -6.57
C GLY A 87 -19.79 -0.33 -6.12
N TYR A 88 -19.58 -0.60 -4.80
CA TYR A 88 -18.35 -1.23 -4.32
C TYR A 88 -18.28 -2.69 -4.77
N LEU A 89 -17.13 -3.09 -5.34
CA LEU A 89 -16.93 -4.44 -5.89
C LEU A 89 -15.82 -5.22 -5.19
N GLY A 90 -14.88 -4.54 -4.50
CA GLY A 90 -13.83 -5.22 -3.76
C GLY A 90 -12.65 -4.32 -3.40
N HIS A 91 -11.75 -4.85 -2.57
CA HIS A 91 -10.52 -4.14 -2.22
C HIS A 91 -9.36 -5.10 -1.90
N LYS A 92 -8.15 -4.54 -1.93
CA LYS A 92 -6.91 -5.21 -1.54
C LYS A 92 -5.96 -4.20 -0.91
N LEU A 93 -5.31 -4.60 0.17
CA LEU A 93 -4.36 -3.76 0.90
C LEU A 93 -2.98 -4.39 0.90
N ARG A 94 -1.95 -3.54 0.87
CA ARG A 94 -0.56 -3.92 1.07
C ARG A 94 0.14 -2.88 1.92
N LEU A 95 0.83 -3.33 2.94
CA LEU A 95 1.55 -2.51 3.90
C LEU A 95 3.02 -2.88 3.90
N ARG A 96 3.90 -1.89 4.03
CA ARG A 96 5.31 -2.09 4.30
C ARG A 96 5.59 -1.71 5.75
N LEU A 97 5.84 -2.73 6.58
CA LEU A 97 5.78 -2.62 8.03
C LEU A 97 6.74 -1.59 8.65
N PHE A 98 7.91 -1.37 8.05
CA PHE A 98 8.95 -0.52 8.65
C PHE A 98 9.12 0.85 7.99
N SER A 99 8.57 1.06 6.80
CA SER A 99 8.68 2.34 6.09
C SER A 99 7.45 3.24 6.24
N GLY A 100 6.36 2.72 6.82
CA GLY A 100 5.10 3.45 6.89
C GLY A 100 4.42 3.62 5.53
N GLU A 101 4.71 2.77 4.55
CA GLU A 101 4.04 2.77 3.25
C GLU A 101 2.76 1.95 3.28
N ALA A 102 1.73 2.47 2.67
CA ALA A 102 0.46 1.77 2.45
C ALA A 102 0.02 1.89 0.99
N TRP A 103 -0.46 0.78 0.45
CA TRP A 103 -1.10 0.69 -0.84
C TRP A 103 -2.52 0.19 -0.66
N THR A 104 -3.47 0.91 -1.21
CA THR A 104 -4.88 0.54 -1.23
C THR A 104 -5.32 0.40 -2.67
N MET A 105 -5.98 -0.70 -3.00
CA MET A 105 -6.64 -0.92 -4.28
C MET A 105 -8.10 -1.15 -3.99
N THR A 106 -8.98 -0.34 -4.58
CA THR A 106 -10.44 -0.49 -4.50
C THR A 106 -11.03 -0.67 -5.89
N VAL A 107 -12.09 -1.44 -6.00
CA VAL A 107 -12.77 -1.74 -7.25
C VAL A 107 -14.21 -1.28 -7.16
N TRP A 108 -14.67 -0.59 -8.19
CA TRP A 108 -15.95 0.08 -8.26
C TRP A 108 -16.66 -0.24 -9.57
N GLU A 109 -17.96 -0.30 -9.54
CA GLU A 109 -18.80 -0.56 -10.73
C GLU A 109 -18.53 0.48 -11.83
N ASP A 110 -18.47 1.76 -11.43
CA ASP A 110 -18.22 2.87 -12.33
C ASP A 110 -17.55 4.07 -11.62
N ARG A 111 -17.31 5.14 -12.38
CA ARG A 111 -16.71 6.37 -11.86
C ARG A 111 -17.64 7.14 -10.92
N ALA A 112 -18.96 7.02 -11.08
CA ALA A 112 -19.90 7.72 -10.22
C ALA A 112 -19.89 7.11 -8.82
N ALA A 113 -19.87 5.78 -8.71
CA ALA A 113 -19.71 5.06 -7.44
C ALA A 113 -18.42 5.43 -6.72
N LEU A 114 -17.28 5.43 -7.43
CA LEU A 114 -16.01 5.89 -6.87
C LEU A 114 -16.08 7.33 -6.37
N SER A 115 -16.68 8.23 -7.16
CA SER A 115 -16.81 9.65 -6.79
C SER A 115 -17.69 9.83 -5.55
N GLN A 116 -18.80 9.12 -5.45
CA GLN A 116 -19.66 9.16 -4.26
C GLN A 116 -18.91 8.73 -3.00
N PHE A 117 -18.09 7.69 -3.09
CA PHE A 117 -17.23 7.27 -1.98
C PHE A 117 -16.19 8.33 -1.63
N VAL A 118 -15.45 8.85 -2.63
CA VAL A 118 -14.36 9.83 -2.41
C VAL A 118 -14.87 11.12 -1.77
N PHE A 119 -16.05 11.60 -2.17
CA PHE A 119 -16.67 12.80 -1.63
C PHE A 119 -17.71 12.52 -0.53
N GLY A 120 -17.79 11.26 -0.05
CA GLY A 120 -18.62 10.89 1.08
C GLY A 120 -18.05 11.33 2.42
N ASP A 121 -18.90 11.66 3.39
CA ASP A 121 -18.54 12.24 4.69
C ASP A 121 -17.44 11.48 5.43
N VAL A 122 -17.47 10.15 5.39
CA VAL A 122 -16.48 9.31 6.11
C VAL A 122 -15.10 9.42 5.47
N HIS A 123 -15.05 9.38 4.13
CA HIS A 123 -13.79 9.47 3.40
C HIS A 123 -13.22 10.89 3.44
N ASP A 124 -14.07 11.91 3.27
CA ASP A 124 -13.66 13.32 3.36
C ASP A 124 -13.10 13.66 4.75
N THR A 125 -13.78 13.24 5.81
CA THR A 125 -13.30 13.39 7.19
C THR A 125 -11.95 12.68 7.38
N ALA A 126 -11.81 11.45 6.85
CA ALA A 126 -10.57 10.69 6.95
C ALA A 126 -9.41 11.40 6.23
N ILE A 127 -9.66 11.95 5.04
CA ILE A 127 -8.68 12.74 4.30
C ILE A 127 -8.25 13.95 5.13
N MET A 128 -9.20 14.77 5.58
CA MET A 128 -8.91 16.00 6.34
C MET A 128 -8.04 15.74 7.57
N GLU A 129 -8.32 14.67 8.31
CA GLU A 129 -7.61 14.36 9.55
C GLU A 129 -6.33 13.53 9.34
N ALA A 130 -6.28 12.69 8.31
CA ALA A 130 -5.16 11.80 8.05
C ALA A 130 -4.07 12.41 7.17
N MET A 131 -4.38 13.40 6.32
CA MET A 131 -3.41 14.01 5.40
C MET A 131 -2.21 14.64 6.11
N SER A 132 -2.37 15.14 7.33
CA SER A 132 -1.26 15.65 8.13
C SER A 132 -0.20 14.59 8.47
N ALA A 133 -0.58 13.31 8.43
CA ALA A 133 0.31 12.18 8.66
C ALA A 133 1.02 11.70 7.38
N VAL A 134 0.63 12.17 6.21
CA VAL A 134 1.16 11.74 4.92
C VAL A 134 2.36 12.61 4.54
N ALA A 135 3.50 12.00 4.30
CA ALA A 135 4.71 12.66 3.80
C ALA A 135 4.74 12.71 2.27
N ASP A 136 4.21 11.66 1.63
CA ASP A 136 4.02 11.58 0.18
C ASP A 136 2.79 10.72 -0.11
N GLY A 137 2.04 11.08 -1.14
CA GLY A 137 0.83 10.38 -1.53
C GLY A 137 0.56 10.54 -3.03
N ARG A 138 0.20 9.42 -3.67
CA ARG A 138 -0.16 9.39 -5.09
C ARG A 138 -1.34 8.46 -5.31
N SER A 139 -2.15 8.74 -6.32
CA SER A 139 -3.23 7.87 -6.75
C SER A 139 -3.39 7.84 -8.26
N PHE A 140 -3.99 6.77 -8.76
CA PHE A 140 -4.48 6.68 -10.14
C PHE A 140 -5.79 5.91 -10.18
N THR A 141 -6.55 6.12 -11.25
CA THR A 141 -7.70 5.30 -11.62
C THR A 141 -7.52 4.71 -13.00
N ALA A 142 -7.98 3.46 -13.18
CA ALA A 142 -7.96 2.78 -14.47
C ALA A 142 -9.29 2.03 -14.68
N SER A 143 -9.72 1.93 -15.94
CA SER A 143 -10.79 1.02 -16.33
C SER A 143 -10.16 -0.30 -16.78
N VAL A 144 -10.61 -1.41 -16.22
CA VAL A 144 -10.11 -2.76 -16.51
C VAL A 144 -11.30 -3.72 -16.63
N SER A 145 -11.13 -4.84 -17.31
CA SER A 145 -12.15 -5.89 -17.32
C SER A 145 -12.09 -6.74 -16.05
N VAL A 146 -13.23 -7.32 -15.67
CA VAL A 146 -13.37 -8.15 -14.46
C VAL A 146 -12.37 -9.30 -14.43
N ASP A 147 -12.08 -9.93 -15.57
CA ASP A 147 -11.10 -11.03 -15.69
C ASP A 147 -9.64 -10.62 -15.39
N GLN A 148 -9.34 -9.32 -15.37
CA GLN A 148 -8.03 -8.79 -15.00
C GLN A 148 -7.88 -8.57 -13.48
N LEU A 149 -8.94 -8.78 -12.70
CA LEU A 149 -8.93 -8.54 -11.25
C LEU A 149 -8.47 -9.75 -10.44
N PRO A 150 -7.79 -9.51 -9.31
CA PRO A 150 -7.22 -8.22 -8.89
C PRO A 150 -5.94 -7.93 -9.65
N LEU A 151 -5.66 -6.67 -9.92
CA LEU A 151 -4.37 -6.29 -10.49
C LEU A 151 -3.24 -6.77 -9.60
N SER A 152 -2.15 -7.23 -10.19
CA SER A 152 -0.93 -7.52 -9.45
C SER A 152 -0.32 -6.21 -8.91
N TRP A 153 0.36 -6.28 -7.77
CA TRP A 153 1.02 -5.10 -7.21
C TRP A 153 2.11 -4.54 -8.13
N ASP A 154 2.85 -5.41 -8.82
CA ASP A 154 3.88 -4.99 -9.78
C ASP A 154 3.28 -4.21 -10.96
N TYR A 155 2.07 -4.59 -11.39
CA TYR A 155 1.36 -3.85 -12.42
C TYR A 155 0.82 -2.53 -11.90
N ALA A 156 0.28 -2.53 -10.69
CA ALA A 156 -0.21 -1.30 -10.04
C ALA A 156 0.93 -0.30 -9.79
N GLU A 157 2.14 -0.75 -9.41
CA GLU A 157 3.32 0.10 -9.26
C GLU A 157 3.72 0.75 -10.59
N ARG A 158 3.79 -0.02 -11.68
CA ARG A 158 4.08 0.55 -13.01
C ARG A 158 3.06 1.60 -13.42
N LEU A 159 1.76 1.32 -13.23
CA LEU A 159 0.72 2.31 -13.53
C LEU A 159 0.81 3.55 -12.63
N MET A 160 1.22 3.40 -11.38
CA MET A 160 1.45 4.52 -10.48
C MET A 160 2.60 5.40 -10.98
N ASP A 161 3.68 4.82 -11.50
CA ASP A 161 4.79 5.57 -12.07
C ASP A 161 4.40 6.31 -13.34
N GLU A 162 3.55 5.69 -14.18
CA GLU A 162 3.12 6.27 -15.47
C GLU A 162 2.00 7.32 -15.31
N LYS A 163 1.05 7.11 -14.41
CA LYS A 163 -0.22 7.86 -14.36
C LYS A 163 -0.55 8.45 -12.99
N GLY A 164 0.24 8.10 -11.96
CA GLY A 164 -0.05 8.51 -10.59
C GLY A 164 -0.01 10.02 -10.43
N GLN A 165 -1.06 10.59 -9.86
CA GLN A 165 -1.19 11.99 -9.53
C GLN A 165 -0.91 12.20 -8.05
N SER A 166 -0.27 13.32 -7.69
CA SER A 166 -0.01 13.66 -6.28
C SER A 166 -1.32 13.92 -5.55
N LEU A 167 -1.39 13.42 -4.32
CA LEU A 167 -2.47 13.75 -3.36
C LEU A 167 -2.14 15.01 -2.54
N LEU A 168 -0.91 15.55 -2.68
CA LEU A 168 -0.41 16.69 -1.95
C LEU A 168 -0.20 17.85 -2.93
N GLY A 169 -0.92 18.94 -2.75
CA GLY A 169 -0.72 20.14 -3.56
C GLY A 169 -2.00 20.82 -4.04
N PRO A 170 -1.90 22.04 -4.63
CA PRO A 170 -3.06 22.72 -5.15
C PRO A 170 -3.67 21.96 -6.33
N GLY A 171 -4.93 21.54 -6.17
CA GLY A 171 -5.67 20.74 -7.16
C GLY A 171 -5.62 19.22 -6.94
N ALA A 172 -5.20 18.77 -5.77
CA ALA A 172 -5.03 17.34 -5.44
C ALA A 172 -6.35 16.59 -5.12
N LEU A 173 -7.52 17.26 -5.17
CA LEU A 173 -8.87 16.68 -4.97
C LEU A 173 -9.84 17.23 -5.99
#